data_7bffaaf6a98defcc72176c5e9ac9748d
#
_entry.id   7bffaaf6a98defcc72176c5e9ac9748d
#
_cell.length_a   1.000
_cell.length_b   1.000
_cell.length_c   1.000
_cell.angle_alpha   90.00
_cell.angle_beta   90.00
_cell.angle_gamma   90.00
#
_symmetry.space_group_name_H-M   'P 1'
#
loop_
_entity.id
_entity.type
_entity.pdbx_description
1 polymer ?
#
loop_
_entity_poly.entity_id
_entity_poly.type
_entity_poly.pdbx_seq_one_letter_code
_entity_poly.pdbx_strand_id
1 'polypeptide(L)'
;MKILFISLGCDKNLVDSEVMLGLLTKHGYTLTDDETQADVIVINTCCFIHDAKEESINTILEMAQYKEQNLKALVVAGCLAERYKDEILKEIPEIDAVLGTTSYDSIVEAVNTALEENTGEHFEHYESIDYLPDNSEVERVVTTGNHMAYLKIAEGCDKRCSYCIIPKIRGRFRSVPMQELLNEAKRLASEGVKELVLVAQETTLYGKDLTGEKQLPLLLHELCKIEGIEWIRLLYCYPEEITDELIKVIKTEEKVCNYIDMPIQHSENRILQRMGRRTSREDLVAVIKKLRKEIPDITIRTTLITGFPGESQEDHEGLMNFVEECQFDRLGVFTYSPEEDTLAATFEDQIDEEVKEERRDELMSLQQEISYEHTQQLVGKTIKVMVEGYLFEDDIYVGRSYMDAPKVDGCVFINSPEELMTGDFVYVKITLGREYYVIGEVDYEFTK
;
A
#
# COMPACT_ATOMS: atom_id res chain seq x y z
N MET A 1 28.83 12.24 3.15
CA MET A 1 28.23 11.68 4.37
C MET A 1 27.33 10.52 3.98
N LYS A 2 27.29 9.47 4.78
CA LYS A 2 26.48 8.28 4.56
C LYS A 2 25.14 8.39 5.29
N ILE A 3 24.06 8.09 4.58
CA ILE A 3 22.70 8.06 5.14
C ILE A 3 22.15 6.64 5.10
N LEU A 4 21.68 6.17 6.25
CA LEU A 4 20.77 5.02 6.33
C LEU A 4 19.34 5.54 6.30
N PHE A 5 18.49 4.95 5.44
CA PHE A 5 17.09 5.32 5.35
C PHE A 5 16.20 4.12 5.68
N ILE A 6 15.34 4.27 6.69
CA ILE A 6 14.39 3.25 7.11
C ILE A 6 12.98 3.73 6.76
N SER A 7 12.28 2.96 5.92
CA SER A 7 10.90 3.25 5.52
C SER A 7 9.94 2.25 6.14
N LEU A 8 9.11 2.72 7.07
CA LEU A 8 8.11 1.91 7.76
C LEU A 8 6.71 2.17 7.21
N GLY A 9 5.82 1.20 7.38
CA GLY A 9 4.40 1.32 7.07
C GLY A 9 4.04 0.99 5.62
N CYS A 10 3.21 1.83 5.00
CA CYS A 10 2.53 1.52 3.75
C CYS A 10 3.27 1.97 2.48
N ASP A 11 2.77 1.53 1.33
CA ASP A 11 3.21 1.91 -0.01
C ASP A 11 3.21 3.42 -0.29
N LYS A 12 2.28 4.21 0.31
CA LYS A 12 2.29 5.68 0.22
C LYS A 12 3.48 6.28 0.96
N ASN A 13 3.78 5.76 2.14
CA ASN A 13 4.99 6.12 2.89
C ASN A 13 6.27 5.77 2.11
N LEU A 14 6.27 4.62 1.44
CA LEU A 14 7.40 4.20 0.62
C LEU A 14 7.67 5.20 -0.52
N VAL A 15 6.61 5.66 -1.21
CA VAL A 15 6.78 6.70 -2.26
C VAL A 15 7.36 7.99 -1.68
N ASP A 16 6.89 8.42 -0.49
CA ASP A 16 7.45 9.60 0.19
C ASP A 16 8.94 9.39 0.54
N SER A 17 9.30 8.18 1.00
CA SER A 17 10.69 7.79 1.28
C SER A 17 11.57 7.85 0.03
N GLU A 18 11.08 7.33 -1.09
CA GLU A 18 11.80 7.33 -2.37
C GLU A 18 12.03 8.75 -2.91
N VAL A 19 11.09 9.68 -2.68
CA VAL A 19 11.26 11.09 -2.98
C VAL A 19 12.35 11.71 -2.08
N MET A 20 12.31 11.48 -0.77
CA MET A 20 13.34 11.95 0.17
C MET A 20 14.72 11.41 -0.20
N LEU A 21 14.84 10.14 -0.57
CA LEU A 21 16.08 9.52 -1.05
C LEU A 21 16.61 10.22 -2.30
N GLY A 22 15.75 10.53 -3.26
CA GLY A 22 16.10 11.26 -4.47
C GLY A 22 16.67 12.65 -4.16
N LEU A 23 15.99 13.40 -3.27
CA LEU A 23 16.42 14.72 -2.83
C LEU A 23 17.79 14.67 -2.14
N LEU A 24 17.98 13.73 -1.22
CA LEU A 24 19.25 13.55 -0.49
C LEU A 24 20.40 13.15 -1.42
N THR A 25 20.16 12.22 -2.33
CA THR A 25 21.16 11.77 -3.32
C THR A 25 21.56 12.92 -4.25
N LYS A 26 20.59 13.70 -4.73
CA LYS A 26 20.84 14.90 -5.56
C LYS A 26 21.72 15.94 -4.86
N HIS A 27 21.67 16.00 -3.52
CA HIS A 27 22.49 16.91 -2.70
C HIS A 27 23.82 16.27 -2.23
N GLY A 28 24.21 15.11 -2.80
CA GLY A 28 25.52 14.52 -2.61
C GLY A 28 25.67 13.62 -1.40
N TYR A 29 24.58 13.23 -0.77
CA TYR A 29 24.59 12.20 0.26
C TYR A 29 24.71 10.80 -0.38
N THR A 30 25.42 9.90 0.31
CA THR A 30 25.62 8.52 -0.15
C THR A 30 24.79 7.58 0.72
N LEU A 31 24.05 6.66 0.12
CA LEU A 31 23.23 5.69 0.84
C LEU A 31 24.11 4.56 1.40
N THR A 32 23.70 4.00 2.53
CA THR A 32 24.26 2.80 3.15
C THR A 32 23.15 1.95 3.73
N ASP A 33 23.40 0.65 3.81
CA ASP A 33 22.54 -0.35 4.49
C ASP A 33 23.14 -0.81 5.84
N ASP A 34 24.27 -0.21 6.25
CA ASP A 34 25.01 -0.53 7.48
C ASP A 34 24.87 0.61 8.50
N GLU A 35 24.16 0.34 9.57
CA GLU A 35 23.88 1.29 10.67
C GLU A 35 25.19 1.80 11.31
N THR A 36 26.19 0.92 11.39
CA THR A 36 27.48 1.27 12.01
C THR A 36 28.32 2.24 11.17
N GLN A 37 27.96 2.44 9.91
CA GLN A 37 28.64 3.35 8.99
C GLN A 37 27.82 4.61 8.68
N ALA A 38 26.57 4.68 9.17
CA ALA A 38 25.70 5.81 8.91
C ALA A 38 26.13 7.06 9.71
N ASP A 39 26.36 8.17 9.00
CA ASP A 39 26.50 9.49 9.62
C ASP A 39 25.13 10.07 10.03
N VAL A 40 24.09 9.76 9.25
CA VAL A 40 22.71 10.20 9.45
C VAL A 40 21.79 8.99 9.29
N ILE A 41 20.81 8.88 10.16
CA ILE A 41 19.70 7.92 10.02
C ILE A 41 18.40 8.70 9.84
N VAL A 42 17.66 8.39 8.80
CA VAL A 42 16.32 8.93 8.52
C VAL A 42 15.29 7.81 8.66
N ILE A 43 14.27 8.01 9.49
CA ILE A 43 13.19 7.04 9.70
C ILE A 43 11.87 7.66 9.27
N ASN A 44 11.28 7.15 8.18
CA ASN A 44 9.94 7.51 7.78
C ASN A 44 8.94 6.56 8.47
N THR A 45 8.15 7.11 9.40
CA THR A 45 7.37 6.37 10.40
C THR A 45 5.92 6.15 9.99
N CYS A 46 5.29 5.15 10.62
CA CYS A 46 3.86 4.86 10.53
C CYS A 46 3.22 4.94 11.93
N CYS A 47 1.92 5.28 11.97
CA CYS A 47 1.11 5.22 13.18
C CYS A 47 -0.37 4.96 12.87
N PHE A 48 -0.65 4.21 11.81
CA PHE A 48 -2.01 3.95 11.37
C PHE A 48 -2.76 3.02 12.33
N ILE A 49 -2.08 2.02 12.86
CA ILE A 49 -2.56 1.10 13.90
C ILE A 49 -1.51 0.98 15.01
N HIS A 50 -1.93 0.42 16.15
CA HIS A 50 -1.07 0.30 17.33
C HIS A 50 0.26 -0.40 17.04
N ASP A 51 0.23 -1.54 16.36
CA ASP A 51 1.43 -2.32 16.04
C ASP A 51 2.44 -1.51 15.18
N ALA A 52 1.95 -0.76 14.19
CA ALA A 52 2.80 0.08 13.36
C ALA A 52 3.38 1.28 14.14
N LYS A 53 2.66 1.77 15.15
CA LYS A 53 3.15 2.79 16.08
C LYS A 53 4.26 2.22 16.97
N GLU A 54 4.05 1.04 17.54
CA GLU A 54 5.04 0.35 18.36
C GLU A 54 6.30 0.03 17.56
N GLU A 55 6.17 -0.51 16.35
CA GLU A 55 7.29 -0.74 15.43
C GLU A 55 8.09 0.55 15.18
N SER A 56 7.39 1.65 14.90
CA SER A 56 8.04 2.94 14.64
C SER A 56 8.82 3.45 15.86
N ILE A 57 8.23 3.39 17.05
CA ILE A 57 8.88 3.82 18.30
C ILE A 57 10.10 2.94 18.60
N ASN A 58 9.95 1.62 18.51
CA ASN A 58 11.04 0.67 18.77
C ASN A 58 12.20 0.89 17.80
N THR A 59 11.92 1.11 16.52
CA THR A 59 12.95 1.40 15.51
C THR A 59 13.69 2.71 15.81
N ILE A 60 12.98 3.78 16.25
CA ILE A 60 13.62 5.04 16.63
C ILE A 60 14.55 4.82 17.83
N LEU A 61 14.08 4.13 18.87
CA LEU A 61 14.86 3.86 20.08
C LEU A 61 16.08 2.98 19.80
N GLU A 62 15.96 1.99 18.91
CA GLU A 62 17.08 1.15 18.47
C GLU A 62 18.13 1.99 17.73
N MET A 63 17.71 2.78 16.76
CA MET A 63 18.62 3.62 15.97
C MET A 63 19.25 4.76 16.82
N ALA A 64 18.56 5.27 17.82
CA ALA A 64 19.08 6.28 18.73
C ALA A 64 20.34 5.81 19.49
N GLN A 65 20.51 4.51 19.75
CA GLN A 65 21.68 3.95 20.41
C GLN A 65 23.00 4.20 19.64
N TYR A 66 22.93 4.38 18.32
CA TYR A 66 24.10 4.69 17.50
C TYR A 66 24.64 6.11 17.72
N LYS A 67 23.90 6.99 18.43
CA LYS A 67 24.39 8.30 18.90
C LYS A 67 25.61 8.20 19.84
N GLU A 68 25.73 7.08 20.53
CA GLU A 68 26.91 6.80 21.36
C GLU A 68 28.14 6.37 20.54
N GLN A 69 27.99 6.17 19.24
CA GLN A 69 29.01 5.66 18.33
C GLN A 69 29.35 6.68 17.23
N ASN A 70 28.76 6.51 16.04
CA ASN A 70 29.09 7.28 14.83
C ASN A 70 27.95 8.14 14.31
N LEU A 71 26.72 7.93 14.78
CA LEU A 71 25.56 8.65 14.31
C LEU A 71 25.60 10.12 14.74
N LYS A 72 25.58 11.03 13.77
CA LYS A 72 25.63 12.48 13.98
C LYS A 72 24.23 13.08 14.06
N ALA A 73 23.29 12.59 13.24
CA ALA A 73 21.92 13.07 13.21
C ALA A 73 20.91 11.92 13.05
N LEU A 74 19.85 11.98 13.86
CA LEU A 74 18.67 11.13 13.78
C LEU A 74 17.47 11.97 13.35
N VAL A 75 16.90 11.68 12.18
CA VAL A 75 15.78 12.40 11.59
C VAL A 75 14.56 11.50 11.55
N VAL A 76 13.45 11.98 12.07
CA VAL A 76 12.16 11.24 12.08
C VAL A 76 11.14 11.98 11.24
N ALA A 77 10.52 11.28 10.28
CA ALA A 77 9.51 11.82 9.39
C ALA A 77 8.23 10.96 9.39
N GLY A 78 7.18 11.47 8.79
CA GLY A 78 5.99 10.70 8.46
C GLY A 78 4.87 10.74 9.50
N CYS A 79 4.06 9.67 9.55
CA CYS A 79 2.77 9.68 10.25
C CYS A 79 2.89 9.80 11.77
N LEU A 80 3.90 9.15 12.37
CA LEU A 80 4.11 9.26 13.83
C LEU A 80 4.53 10.69 14.20
N ALA A 81 5.47 11.27 13.45
CA ALA A 81 5.92 12.64 13.62
C ALA A 81 4.76 13.64 13.50
N GLU A 82 3.89 13.48 12.50
CA GLU A 82 2.71 14.34 12.32
C GLU A 82 1.70 14.22 13.47
N ARG A 83 1.48 13.00 13.97
CA ARG A 83 0.46 12.74 15.01
C ARG A 83 0.91 13.23 16.39
N TYR A 84 2.18 13.12 16.74
CA TYR A 84 2.71 13.37 18.07
C TYR A 84 3.72 14.54 18.11
N LYS A 85 3.49 15.56 17.29
CA LYS A 85 4.36 16.76 17.13
C LYS A 85 4.97 17.30 18.42
N ASP A 86 4.11 17.56 19.41
CA ASP A 86 4.49 18.22 20.65
C ASP A 86 5.10 17.26 21.69
N GLU A 87 5.01 15.97 21.45
CA GLU A 87 5.38 14.92 22.41
C GLU A 87 6.65 14.18 22.01
N ILE A 88 6.84 13.95 20.70
CA ILE A 88 7.88 13.06 20.19
C ILE A 88 9.30 13.47 20.64
N LEU A 89 9.64 14.75 20.59
CA LEU A 89 10.94 15.27 21.03
C LEU A 89 11.10 15.32 22.55
N LYS A 90 9.98 15.38 23.30
CA LYS A 90 10.03 15.34 24.76
C LYS A 90 10.29 13.94 25.28
N GLU A 91 9.69 12.94 24.62
CA GLU A 91 9.81 11.53 25.00
C GLU A 91 11.10 10.89 24.45
N ILE A 92 11.58 11.35 23.29
CA ILE A 92 12.79 10.81 22.64
C ILE A 92 13.72 11.99 22.26
N PRO A 93 14.46 12.53 23.23
CA PRO A 93 15.33 13.70 23.02
C PRO A 93 16.56 13.43 22.13
N GLU A 94 16.82 12.18 21.76
CA GLU A 94 17.88 11.79 20.83
C GLU A 94 17.58 12.14 19.37
N ILE A 95 16.34 12.47 19.05
CA ILE A 95 15.93 12.92 17.71
C ILE A 95 16.42 14.35 17.48
N ASP A 96 17.14 14.59 16.40
CA ASP A 96 17.67 15.92 16.05
C ASP A 96 16.71 16.71 15.14
N ALA A 97 15.94 16.03 14.29
CA ALA A 97 15.01 16.68 13.39
C ALA A 97 13.72 15.88 13.20
N VAL A 98 12.60 16.60 13.06
CA VAL A 98 11.27 16.02 12.86
C VAL A 98 10.57 16.68 11.66
N LEU A 99 9.99 15.87 10.80
CA LEU A 99 9.21 16.30 9.63
C LEU A 99 7.80 15.70 9.64
N GLY A 100 6.78 16.54 9.43
CA GLY A 100 5.40 16.11 9.23
C GLY A 100 5.21 15.33 7.91
N THR A 101 4.03 14.74 7.75
CA THR A 101 3.68 13.90 6.57
C THR A 101 3.69 14.65 5.25
N THR A 102 3.48 15.96 5.27
CA THR A 102 3.46 16.84 4.09
C THR A 102 4.75 17.63 3.90
N SER A 103 5.73 17.46 4.81
CA SER A 103 6.98 18.25 4.86
C SER A 103 8.21 17.47 4.38
N TYR A 104 8.03 16.33 3.72
CA TYR A 104 9.13 15.46 3.30
C TYR A 104 10.05 16.10 2.23
N ASP A 105 9.57 17.11 1.51
CA ASP A 105 10.37 17.92 0.58
C ASP A 105 11.45 18.75 1.29
N SER A 106 11.29 19.04 2.59
CA SER A 106 12.27 19.73 3.43
C SER A 106 13.35 18.82 4.03
N ILE A 107 13.45 17.55 3.62
CA ILE A 107 14.37 16.57 4.19
C ILE A 107 15.84 17.01 4.14
N VAL A 108 16.25 17.69 3.07
CA VAL A 108 17.64 18.17 2.92
C VAL A 108 17.95 19.27 3.93
N GLU A 109 17.02 20.19 4.16
CA GLU A 109 17.15 21.24 5.16
C GLU A 109 17.20 20.63 6.56
N ALA A 110 16.30 19.68 6.86
CA ALA A 110 16.28 18.97 8.14
C ALA A 110 17.61 18.28 8.45
N VAL A 111 18.16 17.53 7.48
CA VAL A 111 19.45 16.84 7.64
C VAL A 111 20.60 17.84 7.81
N ASN A 112 20.64 18.91 7.01
CA ASN A 112 21.71 19.90 7.12
C ASN A 112 21.70 20.62 8.48
N THR A 113 20.51 21.03 8.94
CA THR A 113 20.36 21.70 10.25
C THR A 113 20.70 20.77 11.42
N ALA A 114 20.27 19.50 11.34
CA ALA A 114 20.59 18.49 12.35
C ALA A 114 22.10 18.18 12.41
N LEU A 115 22.86 18.45 11.36
CA LEU A 115 24.32 18.26 11.31
C LEU A 115 25.10 19.51 11.76
N GLU A 116 24.47 20.67 11.90
CA GLU A 116 25.13 21.89 12.40
C GLU A 116 25.41 21.74 13.89
N GLU A 117 26.72 21.70 14.26
CA GLU A 117 27.14 21.58 15.63
C GLU A 117 26.77 22.86 16.43
N ASN A 118 26.14 22.70 17.61
CA ASN A 118 25.90 23.71 18.65
C ASN A 118 24.65 24.59 18.59
N THR A 119 23.58 24.24 17.93
CA THR A 119 22.34 25.01 18.12
C THR A 119 21.61 24.63 19.42
N GLY A 120 21.71 23.39 19.88
CA GLY A 120 20.93 22.88 21.03
C GLY A 120 19.42 22.93 20.80
N GLU A 121 19.03 23.26 19.59
CA GLU A 121 17.62 23.32 19.12
C GLU A 121 17.38 22.19 18.14
N HIS A 122 16.25 21.51 18.30
CA HIS A 122 15.79 20.51 17.35
C HIS A 122 15.18 21.20 16.13
N PHE A 123 15.40 20.64 14.94
CA PHE A 123 14.69 21.09 13.74
C PHE A 123 13.30 20.49 13.69
N GLU A 124 12.28 21.31 13.59
CA GLU A 124 10.90 20.88 13.46
C GLU A 124 10.26 21.58 12.26
N HIS A 125 9.68 20.80 11.33
CA HIS A 125 8.97 21.37 10.20
C HIS A 125 7.66 20.62 9.92
N TYR A 126 6.57 21.35 10.02
CA TYR A 126 5.21 20.87 9.81
C TYR A 126 4.47 21.84 8.89
N GLU A 127 4.41 21.51 7.61
CA GLU A 127 3.56 22.21 6.66
C GLU A 127 2.08 21.99 6.98
N SER A 128 1.21 22.77 6.33
CA SER A 128 -0.23 22.52 6.39
C SER A 128 -0.53 21.07 6.01
N ILE A 129 -1.36 20.39 6.82
CA ILE A 129 -1.77 19.00 6.55
C ILE A 129 -2.45 18.84 5.17
N ASP A 130 -2.95 19.92 4.59
CA ASP A 130 -3.56 19.97 3.26
C ASP A 130 -2.57 20.42 2.16
N TYR A 131 -1.29 20.63 2.49
CA TYR A 131 -0.25 20.89 1.50
C TYR A 131 0.05 19.63 0.69
N LEU A 132 0.26 19.77 -0.60
CA LEU A 132 0.72 18.71 -1.50
C LEU A 132 2.09 19.14 -2.05
N PRO A 133 3.18 18.48 -1.66
CA PRO A 133 4.51 18.79 -2.19
C PRO A 133 4.57 18.63 -3.71
N ASP A 134 5.22 19.57 -4.38
CA ASP A 134 5.48 19.52 -5.82
C ASP A 134 6.71 18.63 -6.09
N ASN A 135 6.49 17.44 -6.58
CA ASN A 135 7.53 16.47 -6.90
C ASN A 135 7.88 16.44 -8.41
N SER A 136 7.36 17.37 -9.21
CA SER A 136 7.49 17.35 -10.68
C SER A 136 8.94 17.35 -11.18
N GLU A 137 9.87 17.94 -10.41
CA GLU A 137 11.31 17.99 -10.71
C GLU A 137 12.17 17.03 -9.89
N VAL A 138 11.53 16.15 -9.11
CA VAL A 138 12.24 15.21 -8.23
C VAL A 138 12.36 13.85 -8.91
N GLU A 139 13.60 13.42 -9.13
CA GLU A 139 13.91 12.05 -9.53
C GLU A 139 14.02 11.19 -8.27
N ARG A 140 12.92 10.53 -7.89
CA ARG A 140 12.93 9.63 -6.73
C ARG A 140 13.75 8.38 -7.00
N VAL A 141 14.37 7.85 -5.97
CA VAL A 141 15.10 6.57 -6.00
C VAL A 141 14.13 5.43 -5.75
N VAL A 142 13.82 4.66 -6.79
CA VAL A 142 12.91 3.50 -6.68
C VAL A 142 13.60 2.37 -5.92
N THR A 143 12.93 1.86 -4.88
CA THR A 143 13.46 0.82 -3.98
C THR A 143 12.78 -0.54 -4.12
N THR A 144 11.77 -0.64 -4.97
CA THR A 144 10.96 -1.86 -5.20
C THR A 144 11.55 -2.81 -6.25
N GLY A 145 12.80 -2.60 -6.65
CA GLY A 145 13.39 -3.26 -7.81
C GLY A 145 12.95 -2.56 -9.11
N ASN A 146 13.75 -2.67 -10.16
CA ASN A 146 13.51 -1.89 -11.38
C ASN A 146 12.32 -2.38 -12.23
N HIS A 147 11.58 -3.39 -11.81
CA HIS A 147 10.48 -4.00 -12.59
C HIS A 147 9.10 -3.46 -12.22
N MET A 148 8.93 -2.94 -11.01
CA MET A 148 7.67 -2.36 -10.56
C MET A 148 7.87 -1.08 -9.74
N ALA A 149 6.89 -0.18 -9.76
CA ALA A 149 6.87 1.01 -8.89
C ALA A 149 5.45 1.36 -8.45
N TYR A 150 5.34 1.87 -7.23
CA TYR A 150 4.09 2.52 -6.80
C TYR A 150 4.00 3.91 -7.41
N LEU A 151 2.83 4.28 -7.92
CA LEU A 151 2.51 5.61 -8.39
C LEU A 151 1.45 6.22 -7.46
N LYS A 152 1.86 7.14 -6.60
CA LYS A 152 0.96 7.83 -5.66
C LYS A 152 0.19 8.92 -6.41
N ILE A 153 -1.11 8.65 -6.68
CA ILE A 153 -1.95 9.52 -7.51
C ILE A 153 -2.72 10.58 -6.73
N ALA A 154 -2.85 10.41 -5.41
CA ALA A 154 -3.50 11.37 -4.52
C ALA A 154 -3.02 11.19 -3.08
N GLU A 155 -3.29 12.18 -2.23
CA GLU A 155 -2.98 12.19 -0.81
C GLU A 155 -4.22 12.58 0.01
N GLY A 156 -4.38 12.02 1.21
CA GLY A 156 -5.47 12.32 2.13
C GLY A 156 -6.80 11.64 1.80
N CYS A 157 -7.81 11.82 2.65
CA CYS A 157 -9.11 11.17 2.49
C CYS A 157 -10.23 11.96 3.15
N ASP A 158 -11.36 12.14 2.45
CA ASP A 158 -12.55 12.85 2.95
C ASP A 158 -13.65 11.89 3.49
N LYS A 159 -13.42 10.58 3.55
CA LYS A 159 -14.45 9.58 3.89
C LYS A 159 -14.88 9.60 5.36
N ARG A 160 -14.08 10.05 6.29
CA ARG A 160 -14.38 10.16 7.73
C ARG A 160 -14.93 8.88 8.37
N CYS A 161 -14.37 7.72 8.02
CA CYS A 161 -14.70 6.47 8.68
C CYS A 161 -14.38 6.57 10.18
N SER A 162 -15.27 6.06 11.04
CA SER A 162 -15.21 6.28 12.50
C SER A 162 -13.96 5.66 13.17
N TYR A 163 -13.36 4.69 12.55
CA TYR A 163 -12.13 3.99 13.02
C TYR A 163 -10.83 4.58 12.47
N CYS A 164 -10.90 5.55 11.55
CA CYS A 164 -9.75 5.93 10.71
C CYS A 164 -9.16 7.28 11.12
N ILE A 165 -7.85 7.27 11.37
CA ILE A 165 -7.08 8.46 11.74
C ILE A 165 -6.56 9.26 10.53
N ILE A 166 -6.63 8.70 9.31
CA ILE A 166 -6.06 9.29 8.10
C ILE A 166 -6.41 10.77 7.87
N PRO A 167 -7.67 11.21 8.02
CA PRO A 167 -7.99 12.63 7.82
C PRO A 167 -7.24 13.58 8.76
N LYS A 168 -6.77 13.09 9.92
CA LYS A 168 -6.00 13.89 10.89
C LYS A 168 -4.50 13.91 10.62
N ILE A 169 -3.97 12.85 9.98
CA ILE A 169 -2.52 12.69 9.76
C ILE A 169 -2.09 12.86 8.30
N ARG A 170 -3.04 12.83 7.34
CA ARG A 170 -2.81 13.00 5.90
C ARG A 170 -3.71 14.05 5.26
N GLY A 171 -4.62 14.68 6.04
CA GLY A 171 -5.48 15.76 5.60
C GLY A 171 -6.58 15.36 4.61
N ARG A 172 -7.09 16.38 3.90
CA ARG A 172 -8.14 16.21 2.90
C ARG A 172 -7.62 15.53 1.64
N PHE A 173 -8.54 14.97 0.88
CA PHE A 173 -8.23 14.37 -0.42
C PHE A 173 -7.70 15.42 -1.41
N ARG A 174 -6.51 15.15 -1.98
CA ARG A 174 -5.82 16.01 -2.96
C ARG A 174 -5.21 15.14 -4.05
N SER A 175 -5.64 15.34 -5.29
CA SER A 175 -5.09 14.62 -6.45
C SER A 175 -3.79 15.27 -6.93
N VAL A 176 -2.82 14.44 -7.32
CA VAL A 176 -1.64 14.89 -8.06
C VAL A 176 -2.08 15.26 -9.48
N PRO A 177 -1.64 16.38 -10.06
CA PRO A 177 -1.97 16.75 -11.42
C PRO A 177 -1.63 15.66 -12.44
N MET A 178 -2.53 15.39 -13.38
CA MET A 178 -2.37 14.28 -14.33
C MET A 178 -1.06 14.36 -15.13
N GLN A 179 -0.65 15.55 -15.54
CA GLN A 179 0.57 15.72 -16.33
C GLN A 179 1.82 15.32 -15.53
N GLU A 180 1.85 15.57 -14.24
CA GLU A 180 2.96 15.18 -13.36
C GLU A 180 3.03 13.64 -13.25
N LEU A 181 1.89 12.98 -13.05
CA LEU A 181 1.80 11.51 -13.01
C LEU A 181 2.25 10.88 -14.33
N LEU A 182 1.86 11.45 -15.46
CA LEU A 182 2.28 10.96 -16.78
C LEU A 182 3.77 11.16 -17.02
N ASN A 183 4.35 12.27 -16.56
CA ASN A 183 5.77 12.52 -16.66
C ASN A 183 6.57 11.54 -15.79
N GLU A 184 6.14 11.32 -14.54
CA GLU A 184 6.74 10.35 -13.65
C GLU A 184 6.63 8.92 -14.19
N ALA A 185 5.46 8.51 -14.68
CA ALA A 185 5.27 7.19 -15.27
C ALA A 185 6.15 6.94 -16.49
N LYS A 186 6.35 7.95 -17.34
CA LYS A 186 7.29 7.87 -18.48
C LYS A 186 8.74 7.73 -18.05
N ARG A 187 9.15 8.47 -17.01
CA ARG A 187 10.48 8.34 -16.42
C ARG A 187 10.70 6.94 -15.88
N LEU A 188 9.78 6.44 -15.06
CA LEU A 188 9.83 5.09 -14.49
C LEU A 188 9.91 4.02 -15.60
N ALA A 189 9.11 4.13 -16.64
CA ALA A 189 9.17 3.22 -17.79
C ALA A 189 10.55 3.26 -18.49
N SER A 190 11.15 4.46 -18.64
CA SER A 190 12.49 4.60 -19.23
C SER A 190 13.60 4.00 -18.37
N GLU A 191 13.37 3.86 -17.06
CA GLU A 191 14.26 3.21 -16.10
C GLU A 191 14.05 1.69 -16.00
N GLY A 192 13.07 1.14 -16.75
CA GLY A 192 12.82 -0.30 -16.85
C GLY A 192 11.61 -0.80 -16.06
N VAL A 193 10.85 0.08 -15.40
CA VAL A 193 9.62 -0.30 -14.70
C VAL A 193 8.59 -0.81 -15.69
N LYS A 194 8.06 -1.99 -15.44
CA LYS A 194 7.05 -2.67 -16.26
C LYS A 194 5.66 -2.69 -15.62
N GLU A 195 5.57 -2.62 -14.29
CA GLU A 195 4.30 -2.53 -13.55
C GLU A 195 4.20 -1.22 -12.78
N LEU A 196 3.09 -0.50 -12.97
CA LEU A 196 2.68 0.63 -12.14
C LEU A 196 1.55 0.20 -11.21
N VAL A 197 1.75 0.35 -9.90
CA VAL A 197 0.72 0.12 -8.89
C VAL A 197 0.20 1.48 -8.41
N LEU A 198 -1.02 1.83 -8.80
CA LEU A 198 -1.64 3.11 -8.46
C LEU A 198 -2.16 3.07 -7.01
N VAL A 199 -1.68 4.01 -6.21
CA VAL A 199 -1.98 4.08 -4.78
C VAL A 199 -2.41 5.47 -4.34
N ALA A 200 -3.33 5.50 -3.39
CA ALA A 200 -3.76 6.65 -2.59
C ALA A 200 -4.47 6.11 -1.35
N GLN A 201 -4.97 6.96 -0.47
CA GLN A 201 -5.90 6.54 0.57
C GLN A 201 -7.31 6.24 -0.01
N GLU A 202 -7.60 6.82 -1.17
CA GLU A 202 -8.80 6.61 -1.98
C GLU A 202 -8.44 6.87 -3.46
N THR A 203 -8.35 5.83 -4.28
CA THR A 203 -7.94 5.98 -5.69
C THR A 203 -9.11 6.34 -6.61
N THR A 204 -10.30 5.86 -6.30
CA THR A 204 -11.49 6.00 -7.17
C THR A 204 -12.03 7.43 -7.30
N LEU A 205 -11.64 8.34 -6.40
CA LEU A 205 -12.00 9.76 -6.47
C LEU A 205 -11.00 10.62 -7.26
N TYR A 206 -9.93 10.04 -7.79
CA TYR A 206 -8.89 10.79 -8.50
C TYR A 206 -9.44 11.81 -9.49
N GLY A 207 -8.92 13.04 -9.41
CA GLY A 207 -9.25 14.16 -10.27
C GLY A 207 -10.52 14.95 -9.90
N LYS A 208 -11.36 14.42 -8.99
CA LYS A 208 -12.64 15.06 -8.62
C LYS A 208 -12.44 16.43 -7.96
N ASP A 209 -11.42 16.58 -7.13
CA ASP A 209 -11.05 17.85 -6.48
C ASP A 209 -10.48 18.87 -7.47
N LEU A 210 -9.82 18.43 -8.53
CA LEU A 210 -9.21 19.30 -9.55
C LEU A 210 -10.23 19.82 -10.58
N THR A 211 -11.19 18.97 -10.98
CA THR A 211 -12.05 19.24 -12.14
C THR A 211 -13.54 19.15 -11.85
N GLY A 212 -13.93 18.65 -10.67
CA GLY A 212 -15.31 18.33 -10.32
C GLY A 212 -15.77 16.94 -10.78
N GLU A 213 -15.00 16.25 -11.60
CA GLU A 213 -15.32 14.93 -12.17
C GLU A 213 -14.23 13.90 -11.83
N LYS A 214 -14.63 12.62 -11.70
CA LYS A 214 -13.69 11.51 -11.50
C LYS A 214 -12.88 11.27 -12.78
N GLN A 215 -11.57 11.34 -12.69
CA GLN A 215 -10.68 11.21 -13.85
C GLN A 215 -9.83 9.94 -13.83
N LEU A 216 -10.04 9.02 -12.89
CA LEU A 216 -9.29 7.76 -12.86
C LEU A 216 -9.39 6.97 -14.18
N PRO A 217 -10.57 6.82 -14.83
CA PRO A 217 -10.66 6.15 -16.13
C PRO A 217 -9.79 6.82 -17.21
N LEU A 218 -9.75 8.16 -17.23
CA LEU A 218 -8.92 8.91 -18.19
C LEU A 218 -7.43 8.73 -17.88
N LEU A 219 -7.04 8.80 -16.62
CA LEU A 219 -5.65 8.57 -16.19
C LEU A 219 -5.16 7.18 -16.63
N LEU A 220 -5.95 6.13 -16.39
CA LEU A 220 -5.63 4.76 -16.81
C LEU A 220 -5.44 4.67 -18.32
N HIS A 221 -6.34 5.27 -19.09
CA HIS A 221 -6.24 5.30 -20.56
C HIS A 221 -4.96 5.98 -21.03
N GLU A 222 -4.57 7.11 -20.41
CA GLU A 222 -3.32 7.82 -20.78
C GLU A 222 -2.07 7.04 -20.35
N LEU A 223 -2.09 6.40 -19.17
CA LEU A 223 -0.98 5.56 -18.72
C LEU A 223 -0.77 4.33 -19.62
N CYS A 224 -1.85 3.75 -20.16
CA CYS A 224 -1.77 2.62 -21.10
C CYS A 224 -1.01 2.96 -22.40
N LYS A 225 -0.91 4.24 -22.79
CA LYS A 225 -0.17 4.69 -23.98
C LYS A 225 1.35 4.70 -23.77
N ILE A 226 1.82 4.59 -22.54
CA ILE A 226 3.24 4.64 -22.23
C ILE A 226 3.90 3.32 -22.66
N GLU A 227 4.92 3.41 -23.51
CA GLU A 227 5.74 2.26 -23.90
C GLU A 227 6.56 1.76 -22.73
N GLY A 228 6.79 0.45 -22.63
CA GLY A 228 7.53 -0.20 -21.54
C GLY A 228 6.67 -0.58 -20.35
N ILE A 229 5.54 0.08 -20.10
CA ILE A 229 4.58 -0.38 -19.10
C ILE A 229 3.75 -1.53 -19.67
N GLU A 230 3.72 -2.64 -18.93
CA GLU A 230 2.98 -3.86 -19.25
C GLU A 230 1.76 -4.07 -18.34
N TRP A 231 1.85 -3.65 -17.08
CA TRP A 231 0.78 -3.77 -16.09
C TRP A 231 0.52 -2.46 -15.36
N ILE A 232 -0.77 -2.16 -15.15
CA ILE A 232 -1.26 -1.09 -14.30
C ILE A 232 -2.27 -1.69 -13.33
N ARG A 233 -1.98 -1.60 -12.04
CA ARG A 233 -2.78 -2.19 -10.97
C ARG A 233 -3.41 -1.13 -10.10
N LEU A 234 -4.67 -1.36 -9.69
CA LEU A 234 -5.43 -0.45 -8.82
C LEU A 234 -5.50 -1.02 -7.40
N LEU A 235 -5.09 -0.22 -6.41
CA LEU A 235 -5.32 -0.49 -4.99
C LEU A 235 -6.21 0.60 -4.37
N TYR A 236 -6.85 0.30 -3.24
CA TYR A 236 -7.65 1.22 -2.42
C TYR A 236 -8.85 1.84 -3.14
N CYS A 237 -9.66 1.01 -3.80
CA CYS A 237 -10.90 1.42 -4.46
C CYS A 237 -12.09 1.34 -3.50
N TYR A 238 -12.87 2.41 -3.41
CA TYR A 238 -14.10 2.39 -2.61
C TYR A 238 -15.29 1.88 -3.43
N PRO A 239 -16.09 0.93 -2.88
CA PRO A 239 -17.20 0.29 -3.62
C PRO A 239 -18.19 1.27 -4.23
N GLU A 240 -18.60 2.29 -3.45
CA GLU A 240 -19.57 3.30 -3.87
C GLU A 240 -19.05 4.26 -4.93
N GLU A 241 -17.77 4.26 -5.20
CA GLU A 241 -17.14 5.16 -6.17
C GLU A 241 -16.80 4.45 -7.50
N ILE A 242 -17.01 3.14 -7.59
CA ILE A 242 -16.76 2.36 -8.82
C ILE A 242 -17.83 2.68 -9.85
N THR A 243 -17.43 3.31 -10.96
CA THR A 243 -18.32 3.72 -12.05
C THR A 243 -18.31 2.72 -13.22
N ASP A 244 -19.30 2.83 -14.10
CA ASP A 244 -19.36 2.01 -15.31
C ASP A 244 -18.19 2.29 -16.25
N GLU A 245 -17.72 3.53 -16.28
CA GLU A 245 -16.55 3.95 -17.05
C GLU A 245 -15.28 3.27 -16.53
N LEU A 246 -15.12 3.19 -15.20
CA LEU A 246 -13.97 2.51 -14.59
C LEU A 246 -14.01 1.00 -14.93
N ILE A 247 -15.15 0.35 -14.75
CA ILE A 247 -15.34 -1.07 -15.13
C ILE A 247 -15.01 -1.28 -16.61
N LYS A 248 -15.48 -0.39 -17.48
CA LYS A 248 -15.18 -0.46 -18.91
C LYS A 248 -13.70 -0.36 -19.21
N VAL A 249 -12.97 0.58 -18.57
CA VAL A 249 -11.53 0.73 -18.79
C VAL A 249 -10.77 -0.50 -18.30
N ILE A 250 -11.05 -1.03 -17.11
CA ILE A 250 -10.44 -2.28 -16.62
C ILE A 250 -10.68 -3.43 -17.63
N LYS A 251 -11.90 -3.53 -18.18
CA LYS A 251 -12.27 -4.57 -19.14
C LYS A 251 -11.57 -4.46 -20.50
N THR A 252 -11.30 -3.22 -20.97
CA THR A 252 -10.90 -2.98 -22.38
C THR A 252 -9.45 -2.63 -22.58
N GLU A 253 -8.76 -2.16 -21.53
CA GLU A 253 -7.34 -1.79 -21.59
C GLU A 253 -6.49 -3.00 -21.16
N GLU A 254 -5.77 -3.59 -22.11
CA GLU A 254 -5.00 -4.84 -21.88
C GLU A 254 -3.89 -4.70 -20.82
N LYS A 255 -3.39 -3.48 -20.59
CA LYS A 255 -2.36 -3.20 -19.58
C LYS A 255 -2.95 -3.03 -18.17
N VAL A 256 -4.25 -2.73 -18.05
CA VAL A 256 -4.90 -2.65 -16.74
C VAL A 256 -5.20 -4.07 -16.26
N CYS A 257 -4.63 -4.45 -15.14
CA CYS A 257 -4.87 -5.75 -14.55
C CYS A 257 -6.37 -5.95 -14.27
N ASN A 258 -6.92 -7.11 -14.62
CA ASN A 258 -8.26 -7.53 -14.20
C ASN A 258 -8.24 -7.84 -12.68
N TYR A 259 -7.94 -6.82 -11.91
CA TYR A 259 -7.74 -6.85 -10.47
C TYR A 259 -8.31 -5.58 -9.84
N ILE A 260 -9.00 -5.72 -8.73
CA ILE A 260 -9.48 -4.59 -7.95
C ILE A 260 -9.32 -4.88 -6.45
N ASP A 261 -8.62 -3.98 -5.74
CA ASP A 261 -8.60 -3.97 -4.28
C ASP A 261 -9.69 -3.03 -3.77
N MET A 262 -10.67 -3.59 -3.10
CA MET A 262 -11.88 -2.91 -2.66
C MET A 262 -12.15 -3.17 -1.17
N PRO A 263 -11.50 -2.43 -0.23
CA PRO A 263 -11.68 -2.61 1.20
C PRO A 263 -13.10 -2.28 1.65
N ILE A 264 -13.93 -3.29 1.87
CA ILE A 264 -15.33 -3.10 2.29
C ILE A 264 -15.50 -2.96 3.81
N GLN A 265 -14.57 -3.51 4.58
CA GLN A 265 -14.43 -3.50 6.03
C GLN A 265 -15.44 -4.40 6.78
N HIS A 266 -16.70 -4.43 6.39
CA HIS A 266 -17.75 -5.30 6.96
C HIS A 266 -18.90 -5.48 5.96
N SER A 267 -19.82 -6.43 6.21
CA SER A 267 -21.01 -6.66 5.37
C SER A 267 -22.31 -6.24 6.01
N GLU A 268 -22.38 -6.20 7.35
CA GLU A 268 -23.64 -5.95 8.06
C GLU A 268 -23.95 -4.47 8.10
N ASN A 269 -25.16 -4.08 7.64
CA ASN A 269 -25.60 -2.69 7.49
C ASN A 269 -25.47 -1.87 8.78
N ARG A 270 -25.77 -2.50 9.92
CA ARG A 270 -25.67 -1.85 11.23
C ARG A 270 -24.21 -1.49 11.57
N ILE A 271 -23.28 -2.38 11.28
CA ILE A 271 -21.85 -2.16 11.54
C ILE A 271 -21.26 -1.19 10.51
N LEU A 272 -21.58 -1.32 9.23
CA LEU A 272 -21.19 -0.37 8.20
C LEU A 272 -21.61 1.07 8.53
N GLN A 273 -22.83 1.25 9.01
CA GLN A 273 -23.32 2.55 9.45
C GLN A 273 -22.52 3.10 10.65
N ARG A 274 -22.21 2.26 11.63
CA ARG A 274 -21.37 2.65 12.79
C ARG A 274 -19.92 2.96 12.37
N MET A 275 -19.40 2.26 11.38
CA MET A 275 -18.11 2.53 10.76
C MET A 275 -18.10 3.84 9.95
N GLY A 276 -19.25 4.46 9.69
CA GLY A 276 -19.38 5.65 8.84
C GLY A 276 -19.23 5.33 7.35
N ARG A 277 -19.45 4.05 6.97
CA ARG A 277 -19.47 3.61 5.56
C ARG A 277 -20.81 4.00 4.93
N ARG A 278 -20.76 4.29 3.63
CA ARG A 278 -21.95 4.75 2.87
C ARG A 278 -22.58 3.66 2.03
N THR A 279 -21.99 2.46 2.01
CA THR A 279 -22.48 1.28 1.31
C THR A 279 -23.34 0.44 2.22
N SER A 280 -24.35 -0.21 1.66
CA SER A 280 -25.10 -1.31 2.29
C SER A 280 -24.59 -2.67 1.80
N ARG A 281 -25.00 -3.75 2.49
CA ARG A 281 -24.74 -5.15 2.03
C ARG A 281 -25.24 -5.36 0.61
N GLU A 282 -26.41 -4.84 0.30
CA GLU A 282 -27.05 -4.96 -1.01
C GLU A 282 -26.23 -4.26 -2.09
N ASP A 283 -25.68 -3.06 -1.81
CA ASP A 283 -24.80 -2.33 -2.71
C ASP A 283 -23.50 -3.10 -2.96
N LEU A 284 -22.90 -3.67 -1.90
CA LEU A 284 -21.69 -4.49 -2.02
C LEU A 284 -21.91 -5.71 -2.89
N VAL A 285 -22.99 -6.47 -2.66
CA VAL A 285 -23.34 -7.63 -3.49
C VAL A 285 -23.59 -7.21 -4.94
N ALA A 286 -24.26 -6.08 -5.16
CA ALA A 286 -24.56 -5.59 -6.50
C ALA A 286 -23.28 -5.21 -7.27
N VAL A 287 -22.34 -4.51 -6.67
CA VAL A 287 -21.08 -4.10 -7.32
C VAL A 287 -20.20 -5.32 -7.61
N ILE A 288 -20.09 -6.27 -6.68
CA ILE A 288 -19.31 -7.51 -6.86
C ILE A 288 -19.91 -8.35 -8.02
N LYS A 289 -21.22 -8.56 -8.02
CA LYS A 289 -21.90 -9.29 -9.13
C LYS A 289 -21.72 -8.59 -10.47
N LYS A 290 -21.75 -7.24 -10.47
CA LYS A 290 -21.53 -6.45 -11.69
C LYS A 290 -20.10 -6.61 -12.21
N LEU A 291 -19.10 -6.47 -11.34
CA LEU A 291 -17.69 -6.65 -11.70
C LEU A 291 -17.46 -8.03 -12.33
N ARG A 292 -17.91 -9.11 -11.71
CA ARG A 292 -17.76 -10.48 -12.24
C ARG A 292 -18.52 -10.74 -13.52
N LYS A 293 -19.68 -10.11 -13.70
CA LYS A 293 -20.43 -10.20 -14.93
C LYS A 293 -19.75 -9.52 -16.11
N GLU A 294 -19.20 -8.31 -15.86
CA GLU A 294 -18.57 -7.51 -16.92
C GLU A 294 -17.15 -7.97 -17.23
N ILE A 295 -16.42 -8.47 -16.22
CA ILE A 295 -15.03 -8.94 -16.31
C ILE A 295 -14.97 -10.33 -15.66
N PRO A 296 -15.21 -11.42 -16.43
CA PRO A 296 -15.37 -12.76 -15.86
C PRO A 296 -14.14 -13.33 -15.14
N ASP A 297 -12.96 -12.84 -15.47
CA ASP A 297 -11.66 -13.20 -14.86
C ASP A 297 -11.14 -12.16 -13.87
N ILE A 298 -12.01 -11.25 -13.38
CA ILE A 298 -11.60 -10.26 -12.39
C ILE A 298 -11.22 -10.91 -11.07
N THR A 299 -10.08 -10.52 -10.54
CA THR A 299 -9.65 -10.81 -9.17
C THR A 299 -10.16 -9.71 -8.26
N ILE A 300 -10.97 -10.05 -7.28
CA ILE A 300 -11.49 -9.11 -6.27
C ILE A 300 -10.77 -9.37 -4.96
N ARG A 301 -9.96 -8.38 -4.56
CA ARG A 301 -9.35 -8.31 -3.23
C ARG A 301 -10.21 -7.46 -2.32
N THR A 302 -10.33 -7.86 -1.06
CA THR A 302 -10.98 -7.04 -0.03
C THR A 302 -10.25 -7.09 1.30
N THR A 303 -10.62 -6.17 2.17
CA THR A 303 -10.15 -6.12 3.56
C THR A 303 -11.38 -6.02 4.47
N LEU A 304 -11.36 -6.79 5.56
CA LEU A 304 -12.37 -6.78 6.60
C LEU A 304 -11.76 -6.38 7.94
N ILE A 305 -12.61 -5.78 8.78
CA ILE A 305 -12.31 -5.51 10.19
C ILE A 305 -13.32 -6.29 11.02
N THR A 306 -12.84 -7.14 11.90
CA THR A 306 -13.65 -7.92 12.84
C THR A 306 -13.50 -7.40 14.27
N GLY A 307 -14.49 -7.65 15.11
CA GLY A 307 -14.50 -7.15 16.48
C GLY A 307 -14.67 -5.63 16.58
N PHE A 308 -15.30 -5.01 15.60
CA PHE A 308 -15.65 -3.59 15.65
C PHE A 308 -16.64 -3.34 16.81
N PRO A 309 -16.53 -2.22 17.55
CA PRO A 309 -17.40 -1.95 18.69
C PRO A 309 -18.88 -2.19 18.40
N GLY A 310 -19.52 -3.01 19.21
CA GLY A 310 -20.92 -3.41 19.09
C GLY A 310 -21.21 -4.51 18.05
N GLU A 311 -20.22 -5.12 17.43
CA GLU A 311 -20.39 -6.28 16.55
C GLU A 311 -20.89 -7.46 17.39
N SER A 312 -22.10 -7.95 17.13
CA SER A 312 -22.67 -9.12 17.79
C SER A 312 -22.21 -10.42 17.14
N GLN A 313 -22.53 -11.56 17.75
CA GLN A 313 -22.28 -12.86 17.15
C GLN A 313 -23.08 -13.03 15.84
N GLU A 314 -24.32 -12.52 15.79
CA GLU A 314 -25.13 -12.56 14.57
C GLU A 314 -24.52 -11.73 13.43
N ASP A 315 -23.88 -10.58 13.73
CA ASP A 315 -23.19 -9.77 12.73
C ASP A 315 -21.96 -10.51 12.18
N HIS A 316 -21.20 -11.21 13.05
CA HIS A 316 -20.06 -12.01 12.64
C HIS A 316 -20.49 -13.20 11.76
N GLU A 317 -21.54 -13.94 12.15
CA GLU A 317 -22.12 -15.01 11.33
C GLU A 317 -22.63 -14.47 9.98
N GLY A 318 -23.23 -13.27 9.98
CA GLY A 318 -23.64 -12.56 8.78
C GLY A 318 -22.45 -12.22 7.85
N LEU A 319 -21.32 -11.84 8.45
CA LEU A 319 -20.08 -11.54 7.71
C LEU A 319 -19.47 -12.83 7.13
N MET A 320 -19.43 -13.92 7.89
CA MET A 320 -19.00 -15.24 7.40
C MET A 320 -19.82 -15.70 6.18
N ASN A 321 -21.14 -15.64 6.29
CA ASN A 321 -22.04 -15.97 5.18
C ASN A 321 -21.83 -15.08 3.95
N PHE A 322 -21.49 -13.80 4.16
CA PHE A 322 -21.18 -12.88 3.07
C PHE A 322 -19.88 -13.24 2.37
N VAL A 323 -18.84 -13.62 3.09
CA VAL A 323 -17.57 -14.07 2.51
C VAL A 323 -17.80 -15.35 1.68
N GLU A 324 -18.58 -16.30 2.22
CA GLU A 324 -18.96 -17.53 1.51
C GLU A 324 -19.78 -17.23 0.24
N GLU A 325 -20.76 -16.30 0.30
CA GLU A 325 -21.55 -15.88 -0.87
C GLU A 325 -20.69 -15.19 -1.94
N CYS A 326 -19.80 -14.29 -1.51
CA CYS A 326 -19.02 -13.44 -2.41
C CYS A 326 -17.79 -14.12 -2.99
N GLN A 327 -17.24 -15.17 -2.34
CA GLN A 327 -16.11 -15.93 -2.86
C GLN A 327 -14.93 -15.02 -3.28
N PHE A 328 -14.44 -14.20 -2.37
CA PHE A 328 -13.33 -13.28 -2.68
C PHE A 328 -12.07 -14.03 -3.09
N ASP A 329 -11.38 -13.50 -4.10
CA ASP A 329 -10.15 -14.11 -4.59
C ASP A 329 -8.99 -13.87 -3.62
N ARG A 330 -8.98 -12.69 -2.99
CA ARG A 330 -8.02 -12.29 -1.98
C ARG A 330 -8.73 -11.58 -0.83
N LEU A 331 -8.41 -11.94 0.40
CA LEU A 331 -9.01 -11.34 1.59
C LEU A 331 -7.95 -11.18 2.69
N GLY A 332 -7.89 -9.99 3.29
CA GLY A 332 -7.19 -9.73 4.55
C GLY A 332 -8.19 -9.40 5.66
N VAL A 333 -8.03 -9.98 6.83
CA VAL A 333 -8.85 -9.69 8.00
C VAL A 333 -7.98 -9.10 9.10
N PHE A 334 -8.38 -7.95 9.62
CA PHE A 334 -7.74 -7.28 10.74
C PHE A 334 -8.69 -7.25 11.94
N THR A 335 -8.15 -7.39 13.14
CA THR A 335 -8.88 -7.05 14.37
C THR A 335 -9.03 -5.53 14.45
N TYR A 336 -10.15 -5.05 14.99
CA TYR A 336 -10.33 -3.63 15.24
C TYR A 336 -9.30 -3.13 16.28
N SER A 337 -8.53 -2.12 15.92
CA SER A 337 -7.59 -1.41 16.78
C SER A 337 -8.22 -0.07 17.24
N PRO A 338 -8.39 0.16 18.56
CA PRO A 338 -8.93 1.41 19.08
C PRO A 338 -7.87 2.52 19.03
N GLU A 339 -7.82 3.25 17.92
CA GLU A 339 -6.86 4.33 17.74
C GLU A 339 -7.33 5.62 18.44
N GLU A 340 -6.42 6.22 19.22
CA GLU A 340 -6.63 7.52 19.85
C GLU A 340 -7.17 8.55 18.85
N ASP A 341 -8.04 9.42 19.30
CA ASP A 341 -8.65 10.47 18.48
C ASP A 341 -9.58 9.99 17.36
N THR A 342 -9.87 8.72 17.26
CA THR A 342 -10.93 8.21 16.36
C THR A 342 -12.27 8.16 17.10
N LEU A 343 -13.36 8.31 16.34
CA LEU A 343 -14.70 8.25 16.94
C LEU A 343 -15.00 6.85 17.51
N ALA A 344 -14.58 5.80 16.81
CA ALA A 344 -14.87 4.42 17.25
C ALA A 344 -14.16 4.04 18.55
N ALA A 345 -13.03 4.67 18.88
CA ALA A 345 -12.36 4.46 20.17
C ALA A 345 -13.18 4.96 21.37
N THR A 346 -14.14 5.88 21.13
CA THR A 346 -15.03 6.41 22.18
C THR A 346 -16.31 5.59 22.39
N PHE A 347 -16.53 4.56 21.60
CA PHE A 347 -17.70 3.70 21.73
C PHE A 347 -17.59 2.81 22.98
N GLU A 348 -18.68 2.71 23.76
CA GLU A 348 -18.65 1.99 25.05
C GLU A 348 -18.66 0.46 24.90
N ASP A 349 -19.20 -0.04 23.78
CA ASP A 349 -19.41 -1.46 23.50
C ASP A 349 -18.19 -2.09 22.76
N GLN A 350 -16.99 -1.89 23.31
CA GLN A 350 -15.76 -2.49 22.85
C GLN A 350 -15.80 -4.02 22.98
N ILE A 351 -15.15 -4.73 22.06
CA ILE A 351 -15.08 -6.19 22.04
C ILE A 351 -13.74 -6.63 22.65
N ASP A 352 -13.76 -7.70 23.44
CA ASP A 352 -12.56 -8.29 24.02
C ASP A 352 -11.61 -8.80 22.95
N GLU A 353 -10.30 -8.65 23.16
CA GLU A 353 -9.28 -8.98 22.17
C GLU A 353 -9.31 -10.44 21.75
N GLU A 354 -9.51 -11.38 22.71
CA GLU A 354 -9.66 -12.80 22.45
C GLU A 354 -10.80 -13.08 21.45
N VAL A 355 -11.93 -12.38 21.57
CA VAL A 355 -13.09 -12.54 20.66
C VAL A 355 -12.77 -11.99 19.28
N LYS A 356 -12.04 -10.87 19.19
CA LYS A 356 -11.61 -10.31 17.90
C LYS A 356 -10.69 -11.28 17.17
N GLU A 357 -9.71 -11.87 17.88
CA GLU A 357 -8.76 -12.83 17.33
C GLU A 357 -9.47 -14.10 16.86
N GLU A 358 -10.38 -14.65 17.66
CA GLU A 358 -11.18 -15.82 17.30
C GLU A 358 -11.97 -15.58 16.00
N ARG A 359 -12.67 -14.44 15.90
CA ARG A 359 -13.43 -14.05 14.70
C ARG A 359 -12.54 -13.85 13.47
N ARG A 360 -11.36 -13.25 13.64
CA ARG A 360 -10.37 -13.13 12.57
C ARG A 360 -9.95 -14.51 12.06
N ASP A 361 -9.63 -15.41 12.95
CA ASP A 361 -9.12 -16.74 12.62
C ASP A 361 -10.21 -17.61 11.94
N GLU A 362 -11.48 -17.47 12.34
CA GLU A 362 -12.62 -18.11 11.66
C GLU A 362 -12.77 -17.60 10.22
N LEU A 363 -12.74 -16.27 10.01
CA LEU A 363 -12.82 -15.66 8.68
C LEU A 363 -11.63 -16.04 7.79
N MET A 364 -10.42 -16.05 8.36
CA MET A 364 -9.22 -16.44 7.62
C MET A 364 -9.21 -17.93 7.27
N SER A 365 -9.75 -18.80 8.13
CA SER A 365 -9.91 -20.23 7.84
C SER A 365 -10.88 -20.46 6.69
N LEU A 366 -12.03 -19.77 6.70
CA LEU A 366 -12.98 -19.80 5.58
C LEU A 366 -12.34 -19.32 4.28
N GLN A 367 -11.62 -18.19 4.32
CA GLN A 367 -10.95 -17.66 3.13
C GLN A 367 -9.85 -18.59 2.62
N GLN A 368 -9.17 -19.30 3.51
CA GLN A 368 -8.15 -20.28 3.10
C GLN A 368 -8.77 -21.41 2.26
N GLU A 369 -9.94 -21.90 2.62
CA GLU A 369 -10.69 -22.90 1.83
C GLU A 369 -11.10 -22.34 0.47
N ILE A 370 -11.66 -21.13 0.43
CA ILE A 370 -12.05 -20.44 -0.82
C ILE A 370 -10.81 -20.23 -1.73
N SER A 371 -9.71 -19.75 -1.15
CA SER A 371 -8.46 -19.53 -1.90
C SER A 371 -7.91 -20.81 -2.49
N TYR A 372 -7.95 -21.90 -1.74
CA TYR A 372 -7.55 -23.23 -2.22
C TYR A 372 -8.41 -23.67 -3.41
N GLU A 373 -9.73 -23.53 -3.33
CA GLU A 373 -10.63 -23.89 -4.44
C GLU A 373 -10.33 -23.05 -5.70
N HIS A 374 -10.07 -21.75 -5.55
CA HIS A 374 -9.72 -20.88 -6.66
C HIS A 374 -8.38 -21.28 -7.32
N THR A 375 -7.36 -21.59 -6.52
CA THR A 375 -6.06 -22.01 -7.06
C THR A 375 -6.13 -23.39 -7.74
N GLN A 376 -6.98 -24.31 -7.24
CA GLN A 376 -7.23 -25.59 -7.92
C GLN A 376 -7.83 -25.40 -9.32
N GLN A 377 -8.64 -24.38 -9.52
CA GLN A 377 -9.22 -24.06 -10.85
C GLN A 377 -8.16 -23.51 -11.83
N LEU A 378 -6.99 -23.10 -11.37
CA LEU A 378 -5.88 -22.67 -12.22
C LEU A 378 -5.02 -23.84 -12.70
N VAL A 379 -5.08 -25.00 -12.06
CA VAL A 379 -4.29 -26.17 -12.43
C VAL A 379 -4.62 -26.58 -13.88
N GLY A 380 -3.56 -26.70 -14.69
CA GLY A 380 -3.65 -26.99 -16.14
C GLY A 380 -3.82 -25.76 -17.04
N LYS A 381 -4.07 -24.57 -16.47
CA LYS A 381 -4.10 -23.30 -17.22
C LYS A 381 -2.71 -22.71 -17.37
N THR A 382 -2.49 -21.99 -18.46
CA THR A 382 -1.29 -21.17 -18.69
C THR A 382 -1.63 -19.71 -18.38
N ILE A 383 -0.86 -19.07 -17.51
CA ILE A 383 -1.05 -17.68 -17.09
C ILE A 383 0.20 -16.85 -17.32
N LYS A 384 0.04 -15.54 -17.59
CA LYS A 384 1.15 -14.58 -17.71
C LYS A 384 1.65 -14.23 -16.31
N VAL A 385 2.95 -14.32 -16.09
CA VAL A 385 3.62 -14.11 -14.79
C VAL A 385 4.81 -13.18 -14.97
N MET A 386 4.97 -12.21 -14.09
CA MET A 386 6.16 -11.39 -13.99
C MET A 386 7.10 -12.02 -12.96
N VAL A 387 8.34 -12.26 -13.36
CA VAL A 387 9.39 -12.82 -12.49
C VAL A 387 9.86 -11.75 -11.52
N GLU A 388 9.87 -12.04 -10.22
CA GLU A 388 10.31 -11.11 -9.17
C GLU A 388 11.65 -11.48 -8.54
N GLY A 389 12.05 -12.73 -8.62
CA GLY A 389 13.30 -13.19 -8.05
C GLY A 389 13.54 -14.69 -8.18
N TYR A 390 14.61 -15.14 -7.54
CA TYR A 390 15.05 -16.52 -7.53
C TYR A 390 15.42 -16.95 -6.11
N LEU A 391 14.89 -18.09 -5.67
CA LEU A 391 15.21 -18.71 -4.39
C LEU A 391 16.31 -19.75 -4.58
N PHE A 392 17.52 -19.40 -4.20
CA PHE A 392 18.71 -20.23 -4.39
C PHE A 392 18.66 -21.57 -3.66
N GLU A 393 18.02 -21.61 -2.48
CA GLU A 393 17.94 -22.83 -1.67
C GLU A 393 17.02 -23.88 -2.30
N ASP A 394 15.96 -23.44 -2.96
CA ASP A 394 14.93 -24.29 -3.56
C ASP A 394 15.12 -24.48 -5.08
N ASP A 395 16.05 -23.76 -5.70
CA ASP A 395 16.30 -23.76 -7.15
C ASP A 395 15.02 -23.44 -7.96
N ILE A 396 14.31 -22.39 -7.55
CA ILE A 396 13.01 -22.01 -8.11
C ILE A 396 12.87 -20.50 -8.25
N TYR A 397 12.23 -20.04 -9.33
CA TYR A 397 11.88 -18.63 -9.49
C TYR A 397 10.58 -18.32 -8.77
N VAL A 398 10.46 -17.07 -8.34
CA VAL A 398 9.22 -16.51 -7.76
C VAL A 398 8.74 -15.38 -8.65
N GLY A 399 7.44 -15.35 -8.89
CA GLY A 399 6.79 -14.30 -9.65
C GLY A 399 5.37 -14.02 -9.18
N ARG A 400 4.72 -13.08 -9.83
CA ARG A 400 3.32 -12.72 -9.61
C ARG A 400 2.55 -12.73 -10.93
N SER A 401 1.28 -13.11 -10.83
CA SER A 401 0.32 -12.92 -11.91
C SER A 401 -0.42 -11.58 -11.79
N TYR A 402 -1.30 -11.27 -12.76
CA TYR A 402 -2.19 -10.12 -12.63
C TYR A 402 -3.13 -10.24 -11.40
N MET A 403 -3.32 -11.44 -10.88
CA MET A 403 -4.19 -11.73 -9.73
C MET A 403 -3.56 -11.38 -8.37
N ASP A 404 -2.29 -10.96 -8.35
CA ASP A 404 -1.54 -10.82 -7.10
C ASP A 404 -0.90 -9.44 -7.00
N ALA A 405 -1.31 -8.65 -6.01
CA ALA A 405 -0.66 -7.39 -5.67
C ALA A 405 0.65 -7.65 -4.91
N PRO A 406 1.70 -6.82 -5.15
CA PRO A 406 3.00 -7.02 -4.53
C PRO A 406 2.92 -6.94 -3.00
N LYS A 407 3.60 -7.87 -2.33
CA LYS A 407 3.77 -7.96 -0.86
C LYS A 407 2.50 -8.26 -0.04
N VAL A 408 1.33 -8.31 -0.64
CA VAL A 408 0.06 -8.50 0.11
C VAL A 408 -0.75 -9.70 -0.33
N ASP A 409 -0.54 -10.21 -1.55
CA ASP A 409 -1.25 -11.37 -2.09
C ASP A 409 -0.31 -12.57 -2.26
N GLY A 410 -0.75 -13.55 -3.04
CA GLY A 410 -0.02 -14.78 -3.31
C GLY A 410 1.16 -14.60 -4.28
N CYS A 411 1.80 -15.72 -4.60
CA CYS A 411 2.89 -15.78 -5.57
C CYS A 411 2.78 -17.02 -6.47
N VAL A 412 3.57 -17.00 -7.53
CA VAL A 412 3.76 -18.12 -8.45
C VAL A 412 5.19 -18.62 -8.33
N PHE A 413 5.36 -19.89 -7.94
CA PHE A 413 6.65 -20.57 -8.01
C PHE A 413 6.83 -21.18 -9.40
N ILE A 414 7.94 -20.87 -10.04
CA ILE A 414 8.16 -21.14 -11.45
C ILE A 414 9.38 -22.07 -11.63
N ASN A 415 9.14 -23.25 -12.16
CA ASN A 415 10.22 -24.12 -12.62
C ASN A 415 10.61 -23.72 -14.05
N SER A 416 11.88 -23.46 -14.27
CA SER A 416 12.45 -23.14 -15.59
C SER A 416 13.84 -23.75 -15.73
N PRO A 417 14.13 -24.46 -16.83
CA PRO A 417 15.47 -24.88 -17.17
C PRO A 417 16.34 -23.76 -17.76
N GLU A 418 15.71 -22.64 -18.15
CA GLU A 418 16.40 -21.45 -18.66
C GLU A 418 16.48 -20.39 -17.57
N GLU A 419 17.52 -19.56 -17.63
CA GLU A 419 17.69 -18.44 -16.72
C GLU A 419 16.66 -17.35 -17.03
N LEU A 420 15.96 -16.90 -15.98
CA LEU A 420 14.97 -15.82 -16.04
C LEU A 420 15.50 -14.60 -15.29
N MET A 421 15.20 -13.42 -15.81
CA MET A 421 15.58 -12.17 -15.18
C MET A 421 14.40 -11.56 -14.42
N THR A 422 14.66 -10.91 -13.29
CA THR A 422 13.65 -10.12 -12.58
C THR A 422 13.03 -9.09 -13.53
N GLY A 423 11.70 -9.04 -13.57
CA GLY A 423 10.94 -8.21 -14.49
C GLY A 423 10.62 -8.87 -15.84
N ASP A 424 11.10 -10.08 -16.11
CA ASP A 424 10.64 -10.81 -17.29
C ASP A 424 9.18 -11.24 -17.16
N PHE A 425 8.47 -11.19 -18.27
CA PHE A 425 7.16 -11.78 -18.38
C PHE A 425 7.25 -13.13 -19.08
N VAL A 426 6.79 -14.16 -18.40
CA VAL A 426 6.74 -15.53 -18.92
C VAL A 426 5.33 -16.09 -18.82
N TYR A 427 5.01 -17.04 -19.67
CA TYR A 427 3.79 -17.82 -19.54
C TYR A 427 4.08 -19.09 -18.76
N VAL A 428 3.30 -19.34 -17.72
CA VAL A 428 3.52 -20.45 -16.77
C VAL A 428 2.30 -21.36 -16.80
N LYS A 429 2.51 -22.63 -17.13
CA LYS A 429 1.48 -23.67 -17.02
C LYS A 429 1.43 -24.16 -15.58
N ILE A 430 0.31 -23.89 -14.92
CA ILE A 430 0.12 -24.24 -13.50
C ILE A 430 -0.04 -25.75 -13.34
N THR A 431 0.78 -26.34 -12.49
CA THR A 431 0.81 -27.78 -12.18
C THR A 431 0.23 -28.12 -10.82
N LEU A 432 0.30 -27.16 -9.87
CA LEU A 432 -0.18 -27.33 -8.50
C LEU A 432 -0.76 -26.03 -7.96
N GLY A 433 -1.90 -26.08 -7.28
CA GLY A 433 -2.49 -25.00 -6.49
C GLY A 433 -2.34 -25.27 -4.99
N ARG A 434 -2.11 -24.21 -4.22
CA ARG A 434 -2.12 -24.19 -2.77
C ARG A 434 -2.93 -22.99 -2.29
N GLU A 435 -3.15 -22.86 -1.01
CA GLU A 435 -4.02 -21.84 -0.41
C GLU A 435 -3.61 -20.41 -0.80
N TYR A 436 -2.30 -20.13 -0.83
CA TYR A 436 -1.76 -18.79 -1.06
C TYR A 436 -0.74 -18.70 -2.20
N TYR A 437 -0.49 -19.81 -2.92
CA TYR A 437 0.44 -19.82 -4.03
C TYR A 437 0.12 -20.92 -5.05
N VAL A 438 0.65 -20.77 -6.22
CA VAL A 438 0.61 -21.80 -7.26
C VAL A 438 2.01 -22.15 -7.73
N ILE A 439 2.20 -23.37 -8.22
CA ILE A 439 3.45 -23.83 -8.81
C ILE A 439 3.20 -24.18 -10.27
N GLY A 440 4.14 -23.84 -11.13
CA GLY A 440 4.05 -24.18 -12.55
C GLY A 440 5.40 -24.25 -13.24
N GLU A 441 5.34 -24.51 -14.52
CA GLU A 441 6.51 -24.63 -15.41
C GLU A 441 6.37 -23.63 -16.55
N VAL A 442 7.47 -23.05 -17.02
CA VAL A 442 7.44 -22.11 -18.15
C VAL A 442 6.89 -22.83 -19.39
N ASP A 443 5.89 -22.24 -20.00
CA ASP A 443 5.29 -22.71 -21.25
C ASP A 443 5.96 -21.99 -22.43
N TYR A 444 6.99 -22.64 -22.98
CA TYR A 444 7.78 -22.06 -24.08
C TYR A 444 7.04 -21.96 -25.41
N GLU A 445 5.86 -22.59 -25.56
CA GLU A 445 5.03 -22.41 -26.75
C GLU A 445 4.37 -21.01 -26.76
N PHE A 446 4.12 -20.43 -25.60
CA PHE A 446 3.50 -19.12 -25.43
C PHE A 446 4.49 -18.00 -25.08
N THR A 447 5.68 -18.32 -24.60
CA THR A 447 6.69 -17.32 -24.12
C THR A 447 7.55 -16.75 -25.28
N LYS A 448 7.29 -17.13 -26.53
CA LYS A 448 8.07 -16.69 -27.70
C LYS A 448 7.63 -15.35 -28.25
#